data_142a5fd77a7b8cbf33fa33618af1343a
#
_entry.id   142a5fd77a7b8cbf33fa33618af1343a
#
_cell.length_a   1.000
_cell.length_b   1.000
_cell.length_c   1.000
_cell.angle_alpha   90.00
_cell.angle_beta   90.00
_cell.angle_gamma   90.00
#
_symmetry.space_group_name_H-M   'P 1'
#
loop_
_entity.id
_entity.type
_entity.pdbx_description
1 polymer ?
#
loop_
_entity_poly.entity_id
_entity_poly.type
_entity_poly.pdbx_seq_one_letter_code
_entity_poly.pdbx_strand_id
1 'polypeptide(L)'
;MGAQNNMADILASIETNNPELKAGAQIVLSQKAEVSSQNTLEDPNFEFEHLWGADNAKDRKYDISVSQSFDFPSLYVQRNKIGNLKRTLYDGQQAVLRQQILLQAKELCLQVIYLNRCIRLGNERQAAADELVKLYRERLTSGDANILDVNKIEIEQLNITTSNIQRRNELAACLAQLQALNGGEPLNLAESALTEYSDRELPASFDDLKEQALQSDPELQMLRQENQIAGKEVSLNRAGWLPKFELGYRHAYELGERFNGLSVGVSIPLFANRKKVKIAKAQALAGSFTVNNKELQTLAALQSSYNEAVALKDNRERYELLTRQNNFELLQKALASGKISMVEYLVDATQLYEAFENKLSLEYEYQLRLARMYKFEL
;
A
#
# COMPACT_ATOMS: atom_id res chain seq x y z
N MET A 1 -7.21 18.01 20.63
CA MET A 1 -6.68 16.74 20.10
C MET A 1 -5.60 16.27 21.07
N GLY A 2 -5.65 15.04 21.56
CA GLY A 2 -4.62 14.49 22.44
C GLY A 2 -3.30 14.29 21.69
N ALA A 3 -2.16 14.31 22.40
CA ALA A 3 -0.86 13.99 21.79
C ALA A 3 -0.86 12.54 21.31
N GLN A 4 -0.32 12.30 20.11
CA GLN A 4 -0.14 10.94 19.57
C GLN A 4 1.13 10.36 20.21
N ASN A 5 0.95 9.34 21.03
CA ASN A 5 2.04 8.82 21.85
C ASN A 5 2.72 7.58 21.25
N ASN A 6 2.09 6.92 20.27
CA ASN A 6 2.62 5.70 19.68
C ASN A 6 2.36 5.61 18.17
N MET A 7 3.01 4.67 17.53
CA MET A 7 2.88 4.41 16.08
C MET A 7 1.43 4.05 15.68
N ALA A 8 0.68 3.33 16.53
CA ALA A 8 -0.69 2.91 16.23
C ALA A 8 -1.63 4.12 16.09
N ASP A 9 -1.47 5.14 16.94
CA ASP A 9 -2.26 6.37 16.88
C ASP A 9 -2.00 7.15 15.57
N ILE A 10 -0.74 7.16 15.11
CA ILE A 10 -0.35 7.80 13.85
C ILE A 10 -0.97 7.06 12.67
N LEU A 11 -0.88 5.74 12.64
CA LEU A 11 -1.47 4.92 11.58
C LEU A 11 -3.00 5.09 11.52
N ALA A 12 -3.69 5.12 12.66
CA ALA A 12 -5.13 5.35 12.74
C ALA A 12 -5.52 6.77 12.26
N SER A 13 -4.71 7.77 12.58
CA SER A 13 -4.91 9.14 12.07
C SER A 13 -4.77 9.21 10.55
N ILE A 14 -3.72 8.59 10.00
CA ILE A 14 -3.48 8.51 8.55
C ILE A 14 -4.62 7.75 7.86
N GLU A 15 -5.06 6.62 8.41
CA GLU A 15 -6.18 5.86 7.87
C GLU A 15 -7.45 6.72 7.75
N THR A 16 -7.69 7.59 8.72
CA THR A 16 -8.87 8.47 8.73
C THR A 16 -8.72 9.68 7.81
N ASN A 17 -7.52 10.27 7.72
CA ASN A 17 -7.31 11.56 7.08
C ASN A 17 -6.78 11.47 5.66
N ASN A 18 -6.16 10.36 5.27
CA ASN A 18 -5.48 10.20 4.00
C ASN A 18 -6.40 10.48 2.79
N PRO A 19 -6.05 11.43 1.90
CA PRO A 19 -6.89 11.80 0.77
C PRO A 19 -7.04 10.69 -0.27
N GLU A 20 -6.01 9.86 -0.45
CA GLU A 20 -6.01 8.76 -1.41
C GLU A 20 -6.96 7.64 -0.96
N LEU A 21 -7.00 7.33 0.34
CA LEU A 21 -7.99 6.40 0.91
C LEU A 21 -9.41 6.93 0.77
N LYS A 22 -9.63 8.21 1.00
CA LYS A 22 -10.95 8.87 0.80
C LYS A 22 -11.37 8.83 -0.67
N ALA A 23 -10.46 9.13 -1.59
CA ALA A 23 -10.72 9.06 -3.03
C ALA A 23 -11.02 7.63 -3.46
N GLY A 24 -10.23 6.64 -3.01
CA GLY A 24 -10.45 5.22 -3.26
C GLY A 24 -11.83 4.75 -2.80
N ALA A 25 -12.28 5.17 -1.63
CA ALA A 25 -13.61 4.85 -1.12
C ALA A 25 -14.73 5.39 -2.04
N GLN A 26 -14.58 6.61 -2.58
CA GLN A 26 -15.55 7.17 -3.54
C GLN A 26 -15.52 6.43 -4.88
N ILE A 27 -14.35 6.03 -5.35
CA ILE A 27 -14.20 5.22 -6.57
C ILE A 27 -14.91 3.86 -6.39
N VAL A 28 -14.72 3.19 -5.24
CA VAL A 28 -15.42 1.93 -4.93
C VAL A 28 -16.94 2.12 -4.92
N LEU A 29 -17.45 3.21 -4.33
CA LEU A 29 -18.88 3.51 -4.34
C LEU A 29 -19.40 3.69 -5.77
N SER A 30 -18.68 4.43 -6.61
CA SER A 30 -19.03 4.62 -8.03
C SER A 30 -19.06 3.29 -8.80
N GLN A 31 -18.03 2.46 -8.65
CA GLN A 31 -17.93 1.15 -9.29
C GLN A 31 -19.06 0.20 -8.86
N LYS A 32 -19.41 0.21 -7.56
CA LYS A 32 -20.53 -0.59 -7.04
C LYS A 32 -21.88 -0.13 -7.59
N ALA A 33 -22.07 1.18 -7.78
CA ALA A 33 -23.25 1.74 -8.41
C ALA A 33 -23.32 1.33 -9.90
N GLU A 34 -22.21 1.41 -10.62
CA GLU A 34 -22.10 0.96 -12.01
C GLU A 34 -22.48 -0.52 -12.17
N VAL A 35 -21.95 -1.41 -11.32
CA VAL A 35 -22.33 -2.83 -11.32
C VAL A 35 -23.84 -3.01 -11.12
N SER A 36 -24.46 -2.17 -10.30
CA SER A 36 -25.91 -2.24 -10.06
C SER A 36 -26.71 -1.82 -11.29
N SER A 37 -26.21 -0.86 -12.07
CA SER A 37 -26.86 -0.38 -13.30
C SER A 37 -26.74 -1.37 -14.47
N GLN A 38 -25.74 -2.25 -14.47
CA GLN A 38 -25.49 -3.20 -15.57
C GLN A 38 -26.46 -4.39 -15.62
N ASN A 39 -27.28 -4.62 -14.59
CA ASN A 39 -28.23 -5.74 -14.55
C ASN A 39 -29.69 -5.28 -14.48
N THR A 40 -29.99 -4.19 -15.19
CA THR A 40 -31.33 -3.66 -15.37
C THR A 40 -31.95 -4.22 -16.62
N LEU A 41 -33.28 -4.06 -16.76
CA LEU A 41 -33.98 -4.27 -18.01
C LEU A 41 -33.54 -3.23 -19.04
N GLU A 42 -33.53 -3.60 -20.30
CA GLU A 42 -33.37 -2.63 -21.41
C GLU A 42 -34.51 -1.61 -21.33
N ASP A 43 -34.26 -0.38 -21.77
CA ASP A 43 -35.32 0.64 -21.79
C ASP A 43 -36.43 0.27 -22.77
N PRO A 44 -37.72 0.63 -22.48
CA PRO A 44 -38.79 0.44 -23.42
C PRO A 44 -38.54 1.24 -24.73
N ASN A 45 -38.75 0.60 -25.85
CA ASN A 45 -38.69 1.26 -27.14
C ASN A 45 -40.07 1.80 -27.49
N PHE A 46 -40.15 3.09 -27.80
CA PHE A 46 -41.33 3.75 -28.34
C PHE A 46 -41.05 4.17 -29.79
N GLU A 47 -41.85 3.69 -30.70
CA GLU A 47 -41.73 4.00 -32.13
C GLU A 47 -43.04 4.61 -32.65
N PHE A 48 -42.91 5.71 -33.37
CA PHE A 48 -44.01 6.35 -34.08
C PHE A 48 -43.64 6.48 -35.56
N GLU A 49 -44.46 5.90 -36.40
CA GLU A 49 -44.32 5.93 -37.85
C GLU A 49 -45.47 6.68 -38.47
N HIS A 50 -45.20 7.61 -39.37
CA HIS A 50 -46.20 8.28 -40.17
C HIS A 50 -45.79 8.18 -41.63
N LEU A 51 -46.61 7.48 -42.42
CA LEU A 51 -46.39 7.28 -43.84
C LEU A 51 -47.50 7.94 -44.63
N TRP A 52 -47.19 8.49 -45.79
CA TRP A 52 -48.13 9.04 -46.76
C TRP A 52 -47.88 8.40 -48.09
N GLY A 53 -48.97 8.24 -48.87
CA GLY A 53 -48.94 7.65 -50.23
C GLY A 53 -48.11 8.52 -51.18
N ALA A 54 -47.27 7.89 -52.01
CA ALA A 54 -46.51 8.58 -53.05
C ALA A 54 -47.38 9.16 -54.17
N ASP A 55 -48.44 8.43 -54.52
CA ASP A 55 -49.34 8.81 -55.59
C ASP A 55 -50.60 9.56 -55.11
N ASN A 56 -50.95 9.41 -53.85
CA ASN A 56 -52.10 10.08 -53.24
C ASN A 56 -51.75 10.51 -51.77
N ALA A 57 -51.51 11.79 -51.59
CA ALA A 57 -51.20 12.36 -50.30
C ALA A 57 -52.31 12.27 -49.24
N LYS A 58 -53.52 11.84 -49.61
CA LYS A 58 -54.60 11.56 -48.67
C LYS A 58 -54.56 10.20 -48.07
N ASP A 59 -53.79 9.26 -48.64
CA ASP A 59 -53.55 7.95 -48.06
C ASP A 59 -52.51 8.08 -46.96
N ARG A 60 -52.93 8.00 -45.70
CA ARG A 60 -52.12 8.17 -44.53
C ARG A 60 -52.11 6.90 -43.67
N LYS A 61 -50.93 6.49 -43.19
CA LYS A 61 -50.78 5.42 -42.23
C LYS A 61 -50.07 5.95 -41.02
N TYR A 62 -50.60 5.66 -39.85
CA TYR A 62 -49.96 5.93 -38.56
C TYR A 62 -49.74 4.62 -37.86
N ASP A 63 -48.57 4.48 -37.27
CA ASP A 63 -48.20 3.31 -36.52
C ASP A 63 -47.53 3.76 -35.21
N ILE A 64 -48.04 3.28 -34.09
CA ILE A 64 -47.47 3.52 -32.78
C ILE A 64 -47.16 2.17 -32.17
N SER A 65 -45.94 1.94 -31.81
CA SER A 65 -45.55 0.74 -31.10
C SER A 65 -44.79 1.05 -29.84
N VAL A 66 -45.02 0.25 -28.79
CA VAL A 66 -44.24 0.23 -27.56
C VAL A 66 -43.78 -1.21 -27.34
N SER A 67 -42.48 -1.41 -27.24
CA SER A 67 -41.91 -2.75 -27.01
C SER A 67 -40.89 -2.76 -25.90
N GLN A 68 -40.79 -3.90 -25.24
CA GLN A 68 -39.82 -4.17 -24.15
C GLN A 68 -39.07 -5.45 -24.46
N SER A 69 -37.74 -5.37 -24.49
CA SER A 69 -36.87 -6.51 -24.69
C SER A 69 -36.44 -7.11 -23.32
N PHE A 70 -36.32 -8.42 -23.32
CA PHE A 70 -35.91 -9.21 -22.15
C PHE A 70 -34.84 -10.21 -22.56
N ASP A 71 -33.72 -10.20 -21.82
CA ASP A 71 -32.78 -11.33 -21.90
C ASP A 71 -33.38 -12.60 -21.24
N PHE A 72 -32.86 -13.77 -21.60
CA PHE A 72 -33.26 -14.99 -20.95
C PHE A 72 -33.03 -14.91 -19.43
N PRO A 73 -33.98 -15.34 -18.57
CA PRO A 73 -33.90 -15.13 -17.10
C PRO A 73 -32.61 -15.58 -16.46
N SER A 74 -31.99 -16.66 -16.93
CA SER A 74 -30.71 -17.15 -16.39
C SER A 74 -29.55 -16.17 -16.56
N LEU A 75 -29.60 -15.25 -17.56
CA LEU A 75 -28.57 -14.22 -17.75
C LEU A 75 -28.59 -13.19 -16.62
N TYR A 76 -29.79 -12.74 -16.20
CA TYR A 76 -29.93 -11.83 -15.06
C TYR A 76 -29.38 -12.44 -13.77
N VAL A 77 -29.66 -13.74 -13.52
CA VAL A 77 -29.15 -14.47 -12.36
C VAL A 77 -27.62 -14.55 -12.39
N GLN A 78 -27.04 -14.84 -13.55
CA GLN A 78 -25.56 -14.94 -13.67
C GLN A 78 -24.89 -13.57 -13.56
N ARG A 79 -25.45 -12.51 -14.18
CA ARG A 79 -24.97 -11.14 -14.03
C ARG A 79 -25.02 -10.70 -12.58
N ASN A 80 -26.09 -11.02 -11.85
CA ASN A 80 -26.20 -10.69 -10.43
C ASN A 80 -25.11 -11.40 -9.59
N LYS A 81 -24.83 -12.70 -9.86
CA LYS A 81 -23.74 -13.41 -9.19
C LYS A 81 -22.38 -12.77 -9.48
N ILE A 82 -22.10 -12.42 -10.73
CA ILE A 82 -20.87 -11.71 -11.12
C ILE A 82 -20.81 -10.33 -10.46
N GLY A 83 -21.93 -9.61 -10.45
CA GLY A 83 -22.03 -8.30 -9.81
C GLY A 83 -21.70 -8.33 -8.32
N ASN A 84 -22.18 -9.36 -7.59
CA ASN A 84 -21.83 -9.53 -6.18
C ASN A 84 -20.33 -9.80 -5.98
N LEU A 85 -19.71 -10.63 -6.84
CA LEU A 85 -18.27 -10.87 -6.80
C LEU A 85 -17.48 -9.59 -7.14
N LYS A 86 -17.93 -8.78 -8.12
CA LYS A 86 -17.29 -7.51 -8.44
C LYS A 86 -17.36 -6.51 -7.30
N ARG A 87 -18.48 -6.44 -6.56
CA ARG A 87 -18.57 -5.60 -5.35
C ARG A 87 -17.54 -5.99 -4.29
N THR A 88 -17.38 -7.30 -4.04
CA THR A 88 -16.34 -7.81 -3.13
C THR A 88 -14.92 -7.52 -3.66
N LEU A 89 -14.71 -7.63 -4.98
CA LEU A 89 -13.43 -7.27 -5.61
C LEU A 89 -13.06 -5.81 -5.35
N TYR A 90 -14.01 -4.88 -5.47
CA TYR A 90 -13.76 -3.45 -5.23
C TYR A 90 -13.46 -3.15 -3.75
N ASP A 91 -14.09 -3.87 -2.82
CA ASP A 91 -13.69 -3.81 -1.40
C ASP A 91 -12.26 -4.33 -1.20
N GLY A 92 -11.88 -5.39 -1.91
CA GLY A 92 -10.51 -5.91 -1.92
C GLY A 92 -9.49 -4.89 -2.47
N GLN A 93 -9.83 -4.14 -3.52
CA GLN A 93 -8.97 -3.07 -4.05
C GLN A 93 -8.73 -1.97 -3.02
N GLN A 94 -9.78 -1.57 -2.28
CA GLN A 94 -9.65 -0.61 -1.19
C GLN A 94 -8.76 -1.16 -0.05
N ALA A 95 -8.88 -2.45 0.26
CA ALA A 95 -8.04 -3.10 1.27
C ALA A 95 -6.56 -3.14 0.86
N VAL A 96 -6.26 -3.40 -0.43
CA VAL A 96 -4.88 -3.33 -0.97
C VAL A 96 -4.32 -1.92 -0.86
N LEU A 97 -5.09 -0.90 -1.26
CA LEU A 97 -4.67 0.50 -1.15
C LEU A 97 -4.40 0.88 0.30
N ARG A 98 -5.29 0.50 1.21
CA ARG A 98 -5.14 0.71 2.65
C ARG A 98 -3.85 0.08 3.18
N GLN A 99 -3.59 -1.18 2.85
CA GLN A 99 -2.37 -1.89 3.26
C GLN A 99 -1.11 -1.16 2.76
N GLN A 100 -1.09 -0.70 1.51
CA GLN A 100 0.07 0.00 0.93
C GLN A 100 0.35 1.31 1.67
N ILE A 101 -0.67 2.13 1.90
CA ILE A 101 -0.52 3.42 2.58
C ILE A 101 -0.10 3.23 4.04
N LEU A 102 -0.72 2.27 4.76
CA LEU A 102 -0.37 2.01 6.15
C LEU A 102 1.03 1.38 6.29
N LEU A 103 1.46 0.53 5.35
CA LEU A 103 2.82 0.02 5.33
C LEU A 103 3.83 1.14 5.10
N GLN A 104 3.60 2.02 4.13
CA GLN A 104 4.44 3.19 3.88
C GLN A 104 4.54 4.09 5.13
N ALA A 105 3.41 4.37 5.77
CA ALA A 105 3.38 5.16 7.01
C ALA A 105 4.15 4.48 8.14
N LYS A 106 4.01 3.16 8.29
CA LYS A 106 4.74 2.36 9.28
C LYS A 106 6.25 2.38 9.03
N GLU A 107 6.68 2.22 7.78
CA GLU A 107 8.11 2.31 7.41
C GLU A 107 8.68 3.69 7.72
N LEU A 108 7.95 4.78 7.43
CA LEU A 108 8.35 6.14 7.81
C LEU A 108 8.43 6.32 9.33
N CYS A 109 7.48 5.78 10.10
CA CYS A 109 7.55 5.82 11.57
C CYS A 109 8.79 5.09 12.11
N LEU A 110 9.14 3.92 11.55
CA LEU A 110 10.34 3.18 11.90
C LEU A 110 11.62 3.98 11.56
N GLN A 111 11.61 4.69 10.42
CA GLN A 111 12.72 5.56 10.03
C GLN A 111 12.86 6.76 10.98
N VAL A 112 11.75 7.36 11.42
CA VAL A 112 11.76 8.44 12.43
C VAL A 112 12.38 7.94 13.75
N ILE A 113 12.01 6.74 14.23
CA ILE A 113 12.61 6.14 15.42
C ILE A 113 14.13 5.98 15.25
N TYR A 114 14.55 5.43 14.11
CA TYR A 114 15.98 5.27 13.79
C TYR A 114 16.72 6.61 13.82
N LEU A 115 16.20 7.62 13.12
CA LEU A 115 16.82 8.95 13.05
C LEU A 115 16.88 9.64 14.42
N ASN A 116 15.82 9.55 15.23
CA ASN A 116 15.81 10.08 16.59
C ASN A 116 16.92 9.45 17.45
N ARG A 117 17.12 8.14 17.34
CA ARG A 117 18.17 7.42 18.08
C ARG A 117 19.57 7.79 17.58
N CYS A 118 19.74 7.93 16.25
CA CYS A 118 21.00 8.39 15.66
C CYS A 118 21.34 9.84 16.05
N ILE A 119 20.34 10.73 16.09
CA ILE A 119 20.53 12.12 16.51
C ILE A 119 20.90 12.18 17.99
N ARG A 120 20.28 11.36 18.84
CA ARG A 120 20.66 11.27 20.26
C ARG A 120 22.12 10.87 20.42
N LEU A 121 22.56 9.78 19.77
CA LEU A 121 23.95 9.32 19.77
C LEU A 121 24.90 10.40 19.22
N GLY A 122 24.51 11.06 18.12
CA GLY A 122 25.27 12.15 17.52
C GLY A 122 25.41 13.36 18.42
N ASN A 123 24.37 13.71 19.20
CA ASN A 123 24.44 14.80 20.19
C ASN A 123 25.39 14.45 21.36
N GLU A 124 25.39 13.20 21.83
CA GLU A 124 26.33 12.73 22.84
C GLU A 124 27.77 12.80 22.32
N ARG A 125 28.03 12.37 21.09
CA ARG A 125 29.34 12.48 20.41
C ARG A 125 29.77 13.94 20.25
N GLN A 126 28.82 14.82 19.86
CA GLN A 126 29.07 16.27 19.70
C GLN A 126 29.50 16.90 21.03
N ALA A 127 28.78 16.62 22.13
CA ALA A 127 29.13 17.13 23.44
C ALA A 127 30.52 16.71 23.88
N ALA A 128 30.88 15.45 23.66
CA ALA A 128 32.24 14.93 23.98
C ALA A 128 33.34 15.63 23.14
N ALA A 129 33.06 15.89 21.84
CA ALA A 129 33.99 16.60 20.96
C ALA A 129 34.16 18.07 21.39
N ASP A 130 33.07 18.74 21.79
CA ASP A 130 33.09 20.14 22.26
C ASP A 130 33.95 20.29 23.52
N GLU A 131 33.83 19.35 24.48
CA GLU A 131 34.67 19.31 25.70
C GLU A 131 36.15 19.10 25.36
N LEU A 132 36.46 18.22 24.41
CA LEU A 132 37.81 17.97 23.95
C LEU A 132 38.43 19.20 23.27
N VAL A 133 37.71 19.87 22.38
CA VAL A 133 38.16 21.12 21.74
C VAL A 133 38.52 22.15 22.80
N LYS A 134 37.67 22.34 23.82
CA LYS A 134 37.91 23.28 24.91
C LYS A 134 39.19 22.91 25.68
N LEU A 135 39.30 21.67 26.11
CA LEU A 135 40.44 21.18 26.89
C LEU A 135 41.78 21.34 26.12
N TYR A 136 41.79 20.98 24.82
CA TYR A 136 43.02 21.03 24.05
C TYR A 136 43.38 22.45 23.61
N ARG A 137 42.45 23.37 23.46
CA ARG A 137 42.73 24.81 23.30
C ARG A 137 43.40 25.40 24.58
N GLU A 138 42.92 25.03 25.76
CA GLU A 138 43.53 25.43 27.03
C GLU A 138 44.95 24.88 27.16
N ARG A 139 45.20 23.61 26.82
CA ARG A 139 46.53 22.99 26.79
C ARG A 139 47.46 23.60 25.73
N LEU A 140 46.95 24.04 24.60
CA LEU A 140 47.74 24.74 23.59
C LEU A 140 48.25 26.08 24.13
N THR A 141 47.43 26.82 24.88
CA THR A 141 47.84 28.09 25.50
C THR A 141 48.84 27.93 26.63
N SER A 142 48.80 26.79 27.35
CA SER A 142 49.84 26.43 28.37
C SER A 142 51.11 25.80 27.79
N GLY A 143 51.13 25.49 26.49
CA GLY A 143 52.26 24.84 25.82
C GLY A 143 52.27 23.31 25.97
N ASP A 144 51.21 22.70 26.51
CA ASP A 144 51.09 21.27 26.78
C ASP A 144 50.42 20.47 25.66
N ALA A 145 50.03 21.13 24.58
CA ALA A 145 49.46 20.48 23.41
C ALA A 145 50.01 21.08 22.09
N ASN A 146 49.93 20.28 21.01
CA ASN A 146 50.34 20.67 19.69
C ASN A 146 49.11 21.23 18.90
N ILE A 147 49.32 22.29 18.10
CA ILE A 147 48.31 22.86 17.23
C ILE A 147 47.70 21.80 16.27
N LEU A 148 48.46 20.82 15.82
CA LEU A 148 47.95 19.74 14.95
C LEU A 148 46.94 18.85 15.67
N ASP A 149 47.06 18.67 16.97
CA ASP A 149 46.09 17.89 17.77
C ASP A 149 44.79 18.66 17.92
N VAL A 150 44.86 19.98 18.17
CA VAL A 150 43.67 20.85 18.20
C VAL A 150 42.94 20.82 16.85
N ASN A 151 43.69 21.01 15.75
CA ASN A 151 43.09 20.99 14.41
C ASN A 151 42.37 19.66 14.09
N LYS A 152 42.92 18.51 14.51
CA LYS A 152 42.27 17.21 14.32
C LYS A 152 40.96 17.10 15.06
N ILE A 153 40.91 17.57 16.32
CA ILE A 153 39.70 17.56 17.13
C ILE A 153 38.63 18.48 16.51
N GLU A 154 39.03 19.67 16.05
CA GLU A 154 38.12 20.61 15.38
C GLU A 154 37.57 20.08 14.06
N ILE A 155 38.37 19.38 13.27
CA ILE A 155 37.91 18.68 12.05
C ILE A 155 36.89 17.60 12.41
N GLU A 156 37.17 16.80 13.43
CA GLU A 156 36.22 15.78 13.91
C GLU A 156 34.92 16.38 14.41
N GLN A 157 34.99 17.47 15.18
CA GLN A 157 33.81 18.23 15.62
C GLN A 157 32.95 18.73 14.45
N LEU A 158 33.58 19.24 13.38
CA LEU A 158 32.91 19.69 12.17
C LEU A 158 32.23 18.52 11.43
N ASN A 159 32.89 17.37 11.34
CA ASN A 159 32.34 16.17 10.73
C ASN A 159 31.08 15.68 11.48
N ILE A 160 31.14 15.65 12.81
CA ILE A 160 30.01 15.28 13.66
C ILE A 160 28.86 16.26 13.47
N THR A 161 29.14 17.57 13.50
CA THR A 161 28.14 18.63 13.28
C THR A 161 27.46 18.47 11.93
N THR A 162 28.21 18.24 10.88
CA THR A 162 27.70 18.03 9.52
C THR A 162 26.80 16.82 9.44
N SER A 163 27.21 15.70 10.01
CA SER A 163 26.40 14.47 10.08
C SER A 163 25.08 14.69 10.85
N ASN A 164 25.12 15.41 11.98
CA ASN A 164 23.93 15.72 12.76
C ASN A 164 22.95 16.63 11.99
N ILE A 165 23.44 17.59 11.22
CA ILE A 165 22.61 18.45 10.37
C ILE A 165 21.92 17.57 9.29
N GLN A 166 22.64 16.67 8.64
CA GLN A 166 22.05 15.77 7.64
C GLN A 166 20.93 14.92 8.24
N ARG A 167 21.16 14.26 9.38
CA ARG A 167 20.16 13.45 10.07
C ARG A 167 18.91 14.24 10.47
N ARG A 168 19.08 15.48 10.94
CA ARG A 168 17.94 16.35 11.25
C ARG A 168 17.14 16.75 10.02
N ASN A 169 17.79 16.97 8.88
CA ASN A 169 17.12 17.25 7.62
C ASN A 169 16.34 16.02 7.13
N GLU A 170 16.92 14.83 7.23
CA GLU A 170 16.23 13.57 6.92
C GLU A 170 15.00 13.35 7.82
N LEU A 171 15.15 13.61 9.12
CA LEU A 171 14.03 13.53 10.07
C LEU A 171 12.90 14.50 9.69
N ALA A 172 13.25 15.74 9.36
CA ALA A 172 12.26 16.74 8.93
C ALA A 172 11.54 16.30 7.64
N ALA A 173 12.26 15.71 6.70
CA ALA A 173 11.69 15.17 5.47
C ALA A 173 10.73 13.99 5.74
N CYS A 174 11.08 13.06 6.64
CA CYS A 174 10.21 11.95 7.02
C CYS A 174 8.93 12.44 7.73
N LEU A 175 9.04 13.41 8.62
CA LEU A 175 7.89 14.01 9.29
C LEU A 175 6.96 14.74 8.31
N ALA A 176 7.52 15.46 7.33
CA ALA A 176 6.76 16.10 6.27
C ALA A 176 6.00 15.06 5.40
N GLN A 177 6.62 13.93 5.09
CA GLN A 177 5.97 12.83 4.37
C GLN A 177 4.84 12.20 5.19
N LEU A 178 5.04 11.96 6.48
CA LEU A 178 3.98 11.47 7.38
C LEU A 178 2.81 12.45 7.46
N GLN A 179 3.10 13.76 7.56
CA GLN A 179 2.06 14.79 7.53
C GLN A 179 1.31 14.82 6.20
N ALA A 180 1.99 14.66 5.07
CA ALA A 180 1.35 14.55 3.76
C ALA A 180 0.43 13.32 3.68
N LEU A 181 0.86 12.15 4.17
CA LEU A 181 0.02 10.95 4.28
C LEU A 181 -1.19 11.18 5.20
N ASN A 182 -1.05 12.03 6.22
CA ASN A 182 -2.15 12.42 7.13
C ASN A 182 -3.05 13.52 6.53
N GLY A 183 -3.03 13.72 5.22
CA GLY A 183 -3.86 14.71 4.54
C GLY A 183 -3.45 16.17 4.79
N GLY A 184 -2.20 16.41 5.19
CA GLY A 184 -1.68 17.73 5.55
C GLY A 184 -1.97 18.15 6.99
N GLU A 185 -2.80 17.38 7.71
CA GLU A 185 -3.09 17.65 9.13
C GLU A 185 -1.83 17.43 9.99
N PRO A 186 -1.54 18.36 10.93
CA PRO A 186 -0.36 18.25 11.77
C PRO A 186 -0.41 16.99 12.63
N LEU A 187 0.72 16.28 12.69
CA LEU A 187 0.93 15.21 13.65
C LEU A 187 1.36 15.82 14.97
N ASN A 188 0.47 15.79 15.97
CA ASN A 188 0.77 16.27 17.31
C ASN A 188 1.60 15.23 18.08
N LEU A 189 2.89 15.09 17.68
CA LEU A 189 3.81 14.14 18.30
C LEU A 189 4.28 14.68 19.65
N ALA A 190 4.22 13.85 20.70
CA ALA A 190 4.91 14.14 21.95
C ALA A 190 6.44 14.05 21.74
N GLU A 191 7.25 14.75 22.53
CA GLU A 191 8.73 14.65 22.45
C GLU A 191 9.25 13.21 22.63
N SER A 192 8.52 12.38 23.37
CA SER A 192 8.81 10.95 23.56
C SER A 192 8.22 10.04 22.49
N ALA A 193 7.46 10.58 21.55
CA ALA A 193 6.85 9.78 20.51
C ALA A 193 7.91 9.27 19.51
N LEU A 194 7.75 8.06 19.03
CA LEU A 194 8.62 7.44 18.03
C LEU A 194 10.12 7.42 18.46
N THR A 195 10.39 7.03 19.71
CA THR A 195 11.76 6.86 20.23
C THR A 195 12.16 5.40 20.38
N GLU A 196 11.17 4.51 20.51
CA GLU A 196 11.39 3.07 20.71
C GLU A 196 10.57 2.24 19.71
N TYR A 197 11.13 1.08 19.33
CA TYR A 197 10.44 0.10 18.50
C TYR A 197 9.44 -0.71 19.33
N SER A 198 8.41 -1.26 18.67
CA SER A 198 7.51 -2.21 19.32
C SER A 198 8.21 -3.56 19.54
N ASP A 199 7.87 -4.24 20.63
CA ASP A 199 8.45 -5.55 21.01
C ASP A 199 7.93 -6.71 20.15
N ARG A 200 7.87 -6.53 18.82
CA ARG A 200 7.47 -7.62 17.94
C ARG A 200 8.67 -8.49 17.62
N GLU A 201 8.52 -9.79 17.90
CA GLU A 201 9.55 -10.78 17.63
C GLU A 201 9.33 -11.51 16.30
N LEU A 202 10.37 -12.18 15.82
CA LEU A 202 10.28 -13.14 14.73
C LEU A 202 9.30 -14.27 15.09
N PRO A 203 8.49 -14.73 14.13
CA PRO A 203 7.63 -15.90 14.37
C PRO A 203 8.48 -17.13 14.66
N ALA A 204 7.98 -17.97 15.57
CA ALA A 204 8.65 -19.22 15.94
C ALA A 204 8.75 -20.22 14.78
N SER A 205 7.79 -20.17 13.85
CA SER A 205 7.72 -21.02 12.67
C SER A 205 7.48 -20.17 11.41
N PHE A 206 8.30 -20.40 10.40
CA PHE A 206 8.07 -19.81 9.07
C PHE A 206 6.80 -20.34 8.41
N ASP A 207 6.47 -21.62 8.66
CA ASP A 207 5.29 -22.25 8.03
C ASP A 207 3.98 -21.60 8.53
N ASP A 208 3.88 -21.24 9.81
CA ASP A 208 2.71 -20.54 10.35
C ASP A 208 2.57 -19.13 9.74
N LEU A 209 3.66 -18.40 9.60
CA LEU A 209 3.68 -17.09 8.95
C LEU A 209 3.27 -17.18 7.48
N LYS A 210 3.77 -18.19 6.77
CA LYS A 210 3.45 -18.48 5.36
C LYS A 210 1.95 -18.72 5.17
N GLU A 211 1.36 -19.56 6.02
CA GLU A 211 -0.07 -19.87 5.93
C GLU A 211 -0.92 -18.62 6.19
N GLN A 212 -0.62 -17.85 7.22
CA GLN A 212 -1.30 -16.60 7.52
C GLN A 212 -1.18 -15.59 6.38
N ALA A 213 0.02 -15.39 5.83
CA ALA A 213 0.24 -14.46 4.72
C ALA A 213 -0.55 -14.87 3.47
N LEU A 214 -0.56 -16.16 3.10
CA LEU A 214 -1.31 -16.64 1.93
C LEU A 214 -2.83 -16.56 2.09
N GLN A 215 -3.34 -16.62 3.33
CA GLN A 215 -4.76 -16.51 3.62
C GLN A 215 -5.23 -15.05 3.75
N SER A 216 -4.39 -14.18 4.31
CA SER A 216 -4.79 -12.83 4.73
C SER A 216 -4.28 -11.72 3.83
N ASP A 217 -3.35 -11.96 2.88
CA ASP A 217 -2.84 -10.92 1.98
C ASP A 217 -3.97 -10.40 1.06
N PRO A 218 -4.37 -9.11 1.17
CA PRO A 218 -5.48 -8.56 0.40
C PRO A 218 -5.27 -8.59 -1.11
N GLU A 219 -4.02 -8.44 -1.58
CA GLU A 219 -3.70 -8.48 -3.00
C GLU A 219 -3.90 -9.88 -3.58
N LEU A 220 -3.52 -10.91 -2.83
CA LEU A 220 -3.73 -12.29 -3.24
C LEU A 220 -5.21 -12.66 -3.23
N GLN A 221 -5.96 -12.21 -2.21
CA GLN A 221 -7.41 -12.39 -2.16
C GLN A 221 -8.11 -11.71 -3.33
N MET A 222 -7.71 -10.47 -3.66
CA MET A 222 -8.22 -9.72 -4.81
C MET A 222 -8.00 -10.48 -6.12
N LEU A 223 -6.79 -10.98 -6.38
CA LEU A 223 -6.48 -11.76 -7.59
C LEU A 223 -7.27 -13.09 -7.66
N ARG A 224 -7.47 -13.77 -6.53
CA ARG A 224 -8.33 -14.96 -6.47
C ARG A 224 -9.78 -14.61 -6.80
N GLN A 225 -10.26 -13.47 -6.34
CA GLN A 225 -11.61 -12.97 -6.65
C GLN A 225 -11.76 -12.65 -8.15
N GLU A 226 -10.78 -11.97 -8.75
CA GLU A 226 -10.74 -11.71 -10.19
C GLU A 226 -10.81 -13.00 -11.01
N ASN A 227 -10.05 -14.02 -10.62
CA ASN A 227 -10.07 -15.32 -11.27
C ASN A 227 -11.43 -16.02 -11.14
N GLN A 228 -12.10 -15.89 -9.97
CA GLN A 228 -13.46 -16.40 -9.80
C GLN A 228 -14.46 -15.69 -10.71
N ILE A 229 -14.36 -14.38 -10.86
CA ILE A 229 -15.17 -13.59 -11.79
C ILE A 229 -14.96 -14.07 -13.22
N ALA A 230 -13.71 -14.22 -13.67
CA ALA A 230 -13.38 -14.72 -14.99
C ALA A 230 -13.97 -16.12 -15.25
N GLY A 231 -13.94 -17.01 -14.24
CA GLY A 231 -14.59 -18.31 -14.29
C GLY A 231 -16.12 -18.24 -14.46
N LYS A 232 -16.80 -17.29 -13.79
CA LYS A 232 -18.24 -17.05 -13.93
C LYS A 232 -18.60 -16.42 -15.27
N GLU A 233 -17.72 -15.57 -15.83
CA GLU A 233 -17.89 -14.99 -17.16
C GLU A 233 -17.88 -16.05 -18.28
N VAL A 234 -17.18 -17.16 -18.12
CA VAL A 234 -17.29 -18.32 -19.03
C VAL A 234 -18.72 -18.84 -19.08
N SER A 235 -19.39 -18.96 -17.92
CA SER A 235 -20.77 -19.43 -17.82
C SER A 235 -21.76 -18.41 -18.38
N LEU A 236 -21.55 -17.12 -18.13
CA LEU A 236 -22.34 -16.03 -18.70
C LEU A 236 -22.26 -16.02 -20.24
N ASN A 237 -21.04 -16.14 -20.78
CA ASN A 237 -20.85 -16.16 -22.24
C ASN A 237 -21.42 -17.41 -22.91
N ARG A 238 -21.50 -18.56 -22.20
CA ARG A 238 -22.24 -19.74 -22.67
C ARG A 238 -23.75 -19.47 -22.71
N ALA A 239 -24.31 -18.86 -21.65
CA ALA A 239 -25.73 -18.51 -21.60
C ALA A 239 -26.09 -17.42 -22.60
N GLY A 240 -25.14 -16.64 -23.11
CA GLY A 240 -25.36 -15.64 -24.16
C GLY A 240 -25.83 -16.21 -25.51
N TRP A 241 -25.85 -17.54 -25.69
CA TRP A 241 -26.47 -18.21 -26.84
C TRP A 241 -27.99 -18.40 -26.70
N LEU A 242 -28.54 -18.10 -25.49
CA LEU A 242 -29.98 -18.19 -25.27
C LEU A 242 -30.70 -17.04 -25.97
N PRO A 243 -31.96 -17.28 -26.41
CA PRO A 243 -32.72 -16.27 -27.11
C PRO A 243 -33.09 -15.08 -26.22
N LYS A 244 -33.22 -13.90 -26.83
CA LYS A 244 -33.88 -12.72 -26.24
C LYS A 244 -35.35 -12.73 -26.65
N PHE A 245 -36.19 -12.23 -25.77
CA PHE A 245 -37.63 -12.07 -25.97
C PHE A 245 -37.99 -10.59 -26.06
N GLU A 246 -38.97 -10.28 -26.87
CA GLU A 246 -39.54 -8.94 -26.96
C GLU A 246 -41.07 -9.05 -26.88
N LEU A 247 -41.67 -8.23 -26.05
CA LEU A 247 -43.10 -8.08 -25.93
C LEU A 247 -43.46 -6.64 -26.26
N GLY A 248 -44.47 -6.47 -27.11
CA GLY A 248 -44.90 -5.13 -27.49
C GLY A 248 -46.40 -5.04 -27.70
N TYR A 249 -46.86 -3.79 -27.76
CA TYR A 249 -48.19 -3.40 -28.17
C TYR A 249 -48.07 -2.48 -29.38
N ARG A 250 -48.90 -2.71 -30.40
CA ARG A 250 -48.94 -1.93 -31.64
C ARG A 250 -50.33 -1.43 -31.91
N HIS A 251 -50.43 -0.15 -32.24
CA HIS A 251 -51.62 0.49 -32.71
C HIS A 251 -51.36 1.07 -34.11
N ALA A 252 -52.07 0.58 -35.12
CA ALA A 252 -51.94 1.05 -36.49
C ALA A 252 -53.28 1.63 -36.97
N TYR A 253 -53.20 2.70 -37.75
CA TYR A 253 -54.31 3.27 -38.49
C TYR A 253 -53.95 3.29 -39.99
N GLU A 254 -54.72 2.61 -40.83
CA GLU A 254 -54.42 2.46 -42.22
C GLU A 254 -55.76 2.51 -43.03
N LEU A 255 -55.84 3.39 -44.04
CA LEU A 255 -56.98 3.51 -44.95
C LEU A 255 -58.32 3.65 -44.23
N GLY A 256 -58.44 4.32 -43.12
CA GLY A 256 -59.64 4.51 -42.34
C GLY A 256 -59.99 3.50 -41.30
N GLU A 257 -59.21 2.41 -41.20
CA GLU A 257 -59.37 1.34 -40.19
C GLU A 257 -58.33 1.41 -39.10
N ARG A 258 -58.67 0.92 -37.89
CA ARG A 258 -57.78 0.89 -36.69
C ARG A 258 -57.50 -0.55 -36.37
N PHE A 259 -56.19 -0.84 -36.16
CA PHE A 259 -55.71 -2.16 -35.79
C PHE A 259 -54.99 -2.04 -34.45
N ASN A 260 -55.31 -2.94 -33.54
CA ASN A 260 -54.62 -3.09 -32.26
C ASN A 260 -54.08 -4.52 -32.15
N GLY A 261 -52.83 -4.68 -31.71
CA GLY A 261 -52.22 -5.99 -31.60
C GLY A 261 -51.13 -6.09 -30.55
N LEU A 262 -50.90 -7.32 -30.13
CA LEU A 262 -49.71 -7.67 -29.32
C LEU A 262 -48.64 -8.20 -30.27
N SER A 263 -47.43 -7.76 -30.09
CA SER A 263 -46.24 -8.30 -30.79
C SER A 263 -45.40 -9.12 -29.85
N VAL A 264 -44.96 -10.29 -30.32
CA VAL A 264 -44.01 -11.15 -29.61
C VAL A 264 -42.85 -11.41 -30.56
N GLY A 265 -41.67 -10.97 -30.16
CA GLY A 265 -40.42 -11.17 -30.89
C GLY A 265 -39.48 -12.15 -30.16
N VAL A 266 -38.72 -12.92 -30.93
CA VAL A 266 -37.65 -13.78 -30.43
C VAL A 266 -36.41 -13.53 -31.28
N SER A 267 -35.33 -13.10 -30.64
CA SER A 267 -34.00 -12.90 -31.27
C SER A 267 -33.05 -13.99 -30.88
N ILE A 268 -32.51 -14.72 -31.86
CA ILE A 268 -31.56 -15.81 -31.64
C ILE A 268 -30.17 -15.33 -32.06
N PRO A 269 -29.19 -15.25 -31.11
CA PRO A 269 -27.84 -14.69 -31.35
C PRO A 269 -26.94 -15.67 -32.10
N LEU A 270 -27.11 -15.87 -33.38
CA LEU A 270 -26.32 -16.82 -34.19
C LEU A 270 -24.86 -16.40 -34.41
N PHE A 271 -24.55 -15.11 -34.39
CA PHE A 271 -23.24 -14.56 -34.73
C PHE A 271 -22.57 -13.79 -33.58
N ALA A 272 -23.35 -13.12 -32.76
CA ALA A 272 -22.86 -12.19 -31.73
C ALA A 272 -21.97 -12.81 -30.65
N ASN A 273 -22.12 -14.13 -30.38
CA ASN A 273 -21.41 -14.83 -29.32
C ASN A 273 -20.27 -15.74 -29.83
N ARG A 274 -19.93 -15.63 -31.12
CA ARG A 274 -18.77 -16.37 -31.69
C ARG A 274 -17.50 -15.98 -30.97
N LYS A 275 -16.71 -16.97 -30.55
CA LYS A 275 -15.44 -16.84 -29.84
C LYS A 275 -15.53 -16.28 -28.41
N LYS A 276 -16.63 -15.66 -27.93
CA LYS A 276 -16.75 -15.10 -26.58
C LYS A 276 -16.42 -16.15 -25.49
N VAL A 277 -16.94 -17.37 -25.63
CA VAL A 277 -16.62 -18.47 -24.70
C VAL A 277 -15.14 -18.85 -24.74
N LYS A 278 -14.52 -18.85 -25.93
CA LYS A 278 -13.08 -19.14 -26.06
C LYS A 278 -12.23 -18.05 -25.41
N ILE A 279 -12.59 -16.77 -25.60
CA ILE A 279 -11.94 -15.62 -24.97
C ILE A 279 -12.06 -15.73 -23.45
N ALA A 280 -13.27 -15.91 -22.92
CA ALA A 280 -13.49 -16.01 -21.49
C ALA A 280 -12.72 -17.19 -20.84
N LYS A 281 -12.64 -18.35 -21.51
CA LYS A 281 -11.82 -19.48 -21.04
C LYS A 281 -10.34 -19.14 -20.99
N ALA A 282 -9.82 -18.44 -22.01
CA ALA A 282 -8.42 -18.03 -22.03
C ALA A 282 -8.13 -17.03 -20.91
N GLN A 283 -9.04 -16.09 -20.65
CA GLN A 283 -8.94 -15.12 -19.55
C GLN A 283 -8.97 -15.81 -18.17
N ALA A 284 -9.88 -16.77 -17.95
CA ALA A 284 -9.92 -17.53 -16.70
C ALA A 284 -8.64 -18.37 -16.49
N LEU A 285 -8.09 -18.95 -17.55
CA LEU A 285 -6.82 -19.68 -17.48
C LEU A 285 -5.65 -18.71 -17.20
N ALA A 286 -5.59 -17.57 -17.86
CA ALA A 286 -4.60 -16.53 -17.57
C ALA A 286 -4.69 -16.06 -16.11
N GLY A 287 -5.90 -15.82 -15.59
CA GLY A 287 -6.13 -15.48 -14.18
C GLY A 287 -5.58 -16.54 -13.21
N SER A 288 -5.75 -17.83 -13.51
CA SER A 288 -5.18 -18.88 -12.65
C SER A 288 -3.65 -18.87 -12.62
N PHE A 289 -2.99 -18.58 -13.74
CA PHE A 289 -1.53 -18.40 -13.77
C PHE A 289 -1.08 -17.15 -13.03
N THR A 290 -1.85 -16.06 -13.11
CA THR A 290 -1.56 -14.83 -12.36
C THR A 290 -1.62 -15.07 -10.85
N VAL A 291 -2.65 -15.76 -10.36
CA VAL A 291 -2.77 -16.14 -8.94
C VAL A 291 -1.58 -17.01 -8.51
N ASN A 292 -1.27 -18.08 -9.25
CA ASN A 292 -0.14 -18.96 -8.92
C ASN A 292 1.20 -18.21 -8.91
N ASN A 293 1.44 -17.34 -9.91
CA ASN A 293 2.65 -16.53 -9.95
C ASN A 293 2.75 -15.58 -8.75
N LYS A 294 1.63 -14.95 -8.34
CA LYS A 294 1.62 -14.06 -7.16
C LYS A 294 1.87 -14.84 -5.88
N GLU A 295 1.30 -16.05 -5.73
CA GLU A 295 1.57 -16.93 -4.59
C GLU A 295 3.07 -17.26 -4.48
N LEU A 296 3.70 -17.65 -5.58
CA LEU A 296 5.14 -17.94 -5.62
C LEU A 296 5.99 -16.70 -5.29
N GLN A 297 5.64 -15.52 -5.83
CA GLN A 297 6.34 -14.27 -5.54
C GLN A 297 6.18 -13.85 -4.07
N THR A 298 4.97 -13.97 -3.52
CA THR A 298 4.71 -13.65 -2.11
C THR A 298 5.51 -14.56 -1.20
N LEU A 299 5.56 -15.87 -1.49
CA LEU A 299 6.34 -16.84 -0.72
C LEU A 299 7.85 -16.56 -0.81
N ALA A 300 8.37 -16.28 -2.01
CA ALA A 300 9.78 -15.96 -2.19
C ALA A 300 10.19 -14.68 -1.44
N ALA A 301 9.38 -13.63 -1.52
CA ALA A 301 9.61 -12.38 -0.80
C ALA A 301 9.55 -12.56 0.72
N LEU A 302 8.58 -13.36 1.20
CA LEU A 302 8.43 -13.67 2.62
C LEU A 302 9.63 -14.47 3.15
N GLN A 303 10.07 -15.50 2.40
CA GLN A 303 11.24 -16.33 2.76
C GLN A 303 12.52 -15.48 2.80
N SER A 304 12.73 -14.60 1.81
CA SER A 304 13.88 -13.69 1.80
C SER A 304 13.86 -12.78 3.02
N SER A 305 12.72 -12.13 3.29
CA SER A 305 12.57 -11.24 4.45
C SER A 305 12.79 -11.97 5.78
N TYR A 306 12.31 -13.21 5.91
CA TYR A 306 12.51 -14.03 7.10
C TYR A 306 13.98 -14.38 7.31
N ASN A 307 14.67 -14.87 6.27
CA ASN A 307 16.09 -15.22 6.35
C ASN A 307 16.96 -13.98 6.69
N GLU A 308 16.64 -12.83 6.06
CA GLU A 308 17.31 -11.57 6.37
C GLU A 308 17.06 -11.13 7.81
N ALA A 309 15.83 -11.24 8.31
CA ALA A 309 15.50 -10.87 9.68
C ALA A 309 16.22 -11.78 10.71
N VAL A 310 16.37 -13.08 10.44
CA VAL A 310 17.15 -14.00 11.27
C VAL A 310 18.62 -13.54 11.34
N ALA A 311 19.24 -13.28 10.18
CA ALA A 311 20.63 -12.84 10.11
C ALA A 311 20.86 -11.49 10.80
N LEU A 312 19.91 -10.54 10.65
CA LEU A 312 19.95 -9.24 11.32
C LEU A 312 19.83 -9.38 12.85
N LYS A 313 18.94 -10.26 13.32
CA LYS A 313 18.79 -10.55 14.76
C LYS A 313 20.09 -11.07 15.36
N ASP A 314 20.71 -12.08 14.74
CA ASP A 314 21.94 -12.68 15.20
C ASP A 314 23.10 -11.65 15.26
N ASN A 315 23.21 -10.79 14.23
CA ASN A 315 24.22 -9.74 14.20
C ASN A 315 23.94 -8.65 15.25
N ARG A 316 22.69 -8.25 15.44
CA ARG A 316 22.29 -7.28 16.48
C ARG A 316 22.73 -7.77 17.87
N GLU A 317 22.49 -9.05 18.21
CA GLU A 317 22.87 -9.63 19.48
C GLU A 317 24.40 -9.59 19.72
N ARG A 318 25.19 -9.81 18.66
CA ARG A 318 26.69 -9.68 18.76
C ARG A 318 27.11 -8.24 19.06
N TYR A 319 26.50 -7.25 18.35
CA TYR A 319 26.79 -5.84 18.64
C TYR A 319 26.35 -5.45 20.05
N GLU A 320 25.25 -5.99 20.55
CA GLU A 320 24.75 -5.70 21.87
C GLU A 320 25.74 -6.17 22.96
N LEU A 321 26.33 -7.35 22.82
CA LEU A 321 27.36 -7.85 23.73
C LEU A 321 28.58 -6.95 23.76
N LEU A 322 29.04 -6.43 22.61
CA LEU A 322 30.21 -5.54 22.52
C LEU A 322 29.91 -4.13 23.05
N THR A 323 28.69 -3.62 22.84
CA THR A 323 28.31 -2.26 23.25
C THR A 323 27.86 -2.14 24.71
N ARG A 324 27.61 -3.24 25.42
CA ARG A 324 27.30 -3.26 26.87
C ARG A 324 28.49 -2.84 27.74
N GLN A 325 29.73 -2.98 27.26
CA GLN A 325 30.92 -2.56 27.97
C GLN A 325 31.05 -1.04 27.94
N ASN A 326 31.43 -0.44 29.06
CA ASN A 326 31.60 1.01 29.21
C ASN A 326 32.89 1.54 28.54
N ASN A 327 33.09 1.18 27.27
CA ASN A 327 34.34 1.42 26.54
C ASN A 327 34.65 2.93 26.37
N PHE A 328 33.63 3.79 26.26
CA PHE A 328 33.84 5.24 26.16
C PHE A 328 34.46 5.80 27.44
N GLU A 329 33.97 5.41 28.62
CA GLU A 329 34.54 5.84 29.89
C GLU A 329 35.98 5.34 30.06
N LEU A 330 36.26 4.11 29.62
CA LEU A 330 37.64 3.55 29.66
C LEU A 330 38.58 4.33 28.74
N LEU A 331 38.15 4.69 27.54
CA LEU A 331 38.94 5.51 26.61
C LEU A 331 39.20 6.91 27.15
N GLN A 332 38.21 7.57 27.73
CA GLN A 332 38.39 8.88 28.38
C GLN A 332 39.36 8.81 29.53
N LYS A 333 39.28 7.79 30.38
CA LYS A 333 40.24 7.58 31.50
C LYS A 333 41.66 7.28 31.00
N ALA A 334 41.79 6.53 29.90
CA ALA A 334 43.10 6.22 29.30
C ALA A 334 43.76 7.49 28.72
N LEU A 335 43.00 8.33 28.04
CA LEU A 335 43.45 9.62 27.51
C LEU A 335 43.83 10.58 28.66
N ALA A 336 42.99 10.70 29.68
CA ALA A 336 43.25 11.58 30.83
C ALA A 336 44.49 11.18 31.63
N SER A 337 44.79 9.89 31.70
CA SER A 337 45.98 9.34 32.35
C SER A 337 47.25 9.31 31.47
N GLY A 338 47.13 9.78 30.21
CA GLY A 338 48.26 9.77 29.25
C GLY A 338 48.68 8.38 28.78
N LYS A 339 47.83 7.35 28.95
CA LYS A 339 48.11 5.97 28.49
C LYS A 339 47.92 5.78 26.98
N ILE A 340 47.09 6.61 26.38
CA ILE A 340 46.89 6.67 24.92
C ILE A 340 47.08 8.12 24.44
N SER A 341 47.53 8.26 23.22
CA SER A 341 47.62 9.56 22.54
C SER A 341 46.24 10.06 22.13
N MET A 342 46.15 11.35 21.82
CA MET A 342 44.93 11.95 21.27
C MET A 342 44.50 11.31 19.96
N VAL A 343 45.46 10.96 19.10
CA VAL A 343 45.18 10.31 17.81
C VAL A 343 44.56 8.92 18.02
N GLU A 344 45.17 8.11 18.92
CA GLU A 344 44.66 6.80 19.28
C GLU A 344 43.23 6.93 19.85
N TYR A 345 43.01 7.90 20.76
CA TYR A 345 41.69 8.15 21.32
C TYR A 345 40.63 8.46 20.19
N LEU A 346 40.95 9.35 19.24
CA LEU A 346 40.04 9.71 18.17
C LEU A 346 39.71 8.50 17.26
N VAL A 347 40.72 7.68 16.94
CA VAL A 347 40.53 6.45 16.14
C VAL A 347 39.64 5.48 16.87
N ASP A 348 39.94 5.15 18.13
CA ASP A 348 39.19 4.18 18.91
C ASP A 348 37.75 4.67 19.20
N ALA A 349 37.59 5.96 19.54
CA ALA A 349 36.29 6.55 19.78
C ALA A 349 35.41 6.52 18.49
N THR A 350 36.02 6.82 17.34
CA THR A 350 35.29 6.76 16.03
C THR A 350 34.84 5.33 15.77
N GLN A 351 35.68 4.32 15.94
CA GLN A 351 35.30 2.92 15.76
C GLN A 351 34.17 2.48 16.70
N LEU A 352 34.17 2.96 17.94
CA LEU A 352 33.07 2.68 18.87
C LEU A 352 31.76 3.34 18.43
N TYR A 353 31.78 4.61 18.01
CA TYR A 353 30.59 5.29 17.50
C TYR A 353 30.04 4.61 16.25
N GLU A 354 30.90 4.19 15.31
CA GLU A 354 30.52 3.42 14.13
C GLU A 354 29.86 2.08 14.53
N ALA A 355 30.36 1.39 15.55
CA ALA A 355 29.76 0.17 16.06
C ALA A 355 28.35 0.41 16.63
N PHE A 356 28.14 1.52 17.36
CA PHE A 356 26.80 1.90 17.84
C PHE A 356 25.85 2.29 16.70
N GLU A 357 26.33 3.03 15.71
CA GLU A 357 25.56 3.38 14.52
C GLU A 357 25.15 2.14 13.72
N ASN A 358 26.08 1.20 13.53
CA ASN A 358 25.79 -0.09 12.89
C ASN A 358 24.75 -0.89 13.66
N LYS A 359 24.81 -0.91 15.00
CA LYS A 359 23.76 -1.54 15.82
C LYS A 359 22.38 -0.91 15.58
N LEU A 360 22.31 0.44 15.58
CA LEU A 360 21.04 1.14 15.31
C LEU A 360 20.50 0.85 13.90
N SER A 361 21.39 0.77 12.92
CA SER A 361 21.03 0.42 11.53
C SER A 361 20.51 -1.02 11.45
N LEU A 362 21.15 -1.98 12.10
CA LEU A 362 20.70 -3.38 12.13
C LEU A 362 19.33 -3.51 12.82
N GLU A 363 19.09 -2.79 13.90
CA GLU A 363 17.77 -2.76 14.57
C GLU A 363 16.70 -2.19 13.64
N TYR A 364 16.98 -1.09 12.95
CA TYR A 364 16.05 -0.49 11.99
C TYR A 364 15.72 -1.44 10.83
N GLU A 365 16.73 -2.02 10.19
CA GLU A 365 16.56 -2.99 9.11
C GLU A 365 15.75 -4.21 9.57
N TYR A 366 16.02 -4.73 10.77
CA TYR A 366 15.26 -5.82 11.36
C TYR A 366 13.76 -5.46 11.49
N GLN A 367 13.45 -4.26 12.01
CA GLN A 367 12.09 -3.81 12.18
C GLN A 367 11.38 -3.58 10.82
N LEU A 368 12.10 -3.11 9.80
CA LEU A 368 11.58 -3.02 8.44
C LEU A 368 11.21 -4.39 7.86
N ARG A 369 12.07 -5.42 8.08
CA ARG A 369 11.75 -6.79 7.63
C ARG A 369 10.51 -7.33 8.35
N LEU A 370 10.39 -7.11 9.66
CA LEU A 370 9.17 -7.46 10.40
C LEU A 370 7.93 -6.73 9.87
N ALA A 371 8.01 -5.43 9.63
CA ALA A 371 6.89 -4.66 9.10
C ALA A 371 6.40 -5.20 7.75
N ARG A 372 7.31 -5.57 6.86
CA ARG A 372 7.01 -6.15 5.53
C ARG A 372 6.48 -7.57 5.62
N MET A 373 7.01 -8.40 6.50
CA MET A 373 6.52 -9.77 6.72
C MET A 373 5.08 -9.78 7.22
N TYR A 374 4.75 -8.86 8.12
CA TYR A 374 3.42 -8.77 8.73
C TYR A 374 2.53 -7.69 8.10
N LYS A 375 2.80 -7.27 6.85
CA LYS A 375 1.98 -6.27 6.15
C LYS A 375 0.51 -6.68 5.99
N PHE A 376 0.23 -7.98 5.97
CA PHE A 376 -1.11 -8.53 5.83
C PHE A 376 -2.02 -8.30 7.06
N GLU A 377 -1.48 -7.76 8.14
CA GLU A 377 -2.24 -7.37 9.34
C GLU A 377 -2.65 -5.88 9.35
N LEU A 378 -2.19 -5.11 8.38
CA LEU A 378 -2.43 -3.66 8.27
C LEU A 378 -3.80 -3.32 7.69
#